data_0776bcf3e716dc803ddb32486500f1ae
#
_entry.id   0776bcf3e716dc803ddb32486500f1ae
#
_cell.length_a   1.000
_cell.length_b   1.000
_cell.length_c   1.000
_cell.angle_alpha   90.00
_cell.angle_beta   90.00
_cell.angle_gamma   90.00
#
_symmetry.space_group_name_H-M   'P 1'
#
loop_
_entity.id
_entity.type
_entity.pdbx_description
1 polymer ?
#
loop_
_entity_poly.entity_id
_entity_poly.type
_entity_poly.pdbx_seq_one_letter_code
_entity_poly.pdbx_strand_id
1 'polypeptide(L)'
;MAKVYIGVGHGGSDSGAVKYLVEKDINLKMALACHDYLKSAGVDVKISRIIDKDSSIAEKVSAANSWGADLAIDIHNNAGGGDGAEVYHSIVGGTGKRLADNILCEFEKIGQNVRGAKTKLENGTDYFGFIRLTDMPAVITEAVFVDNESDAAQADTDAECAAFGIAIAKGVLRTLGIADNVVKPSTPSKPAQTIYRVQVGAYTNRSNAIKLAKKLNSIGYKTLIVKGGK
;
A
#
# COMPACT_ATOMS: atom_id res chain seq x y z
N MET A 1 20.00 2.69 -13.63
CA MET A 1 19.19 2.19 -12.50
C MET A 1 17.79 2.73 -12.71
N ALA A 2 16.76 1.89 -12.63
CA ALA A 2 15.38 2.34 -12.79
C ALA A 2 14.98 3.28 -11.65
N LYS A 3 14.25 4.34 -11.97
CA LYS A 3 13.79 5.36 -11.02
C LYS A 3 12.28 5.25 -10.80
N VAL A 4 11.84 5.08 -9.57
CA VAL A 4 10.43 4.96 -9.22
C VAL A 4 10.05 6.05 -8.22
N TYR A 5 9.02 6.84 -8.55
CA TYR A 5 8.46 7.83 -7.64
C TYR A 5 7.24 7.28 -6.92
N ILE A 6 7.22 7.40 -5.60
CA ILE A 6 6.10 7.00 -4.75
C ILE A 6 5.43 8.26 -4.19
N GLY A 7 4.23 8.54 -4.66
CA GLY A 7 3.30 9.44 -4.01
C GLY A 7 2.63 8.72 -2.83
N VAL A 8 2.38 9.47 -1.77
CA VAL A 8 1.61 9.00 -0.61
C VAL A 8 0.37 9.87 -0.51
N GLY A 9 -0.78 9.26 -0.69
CA GLY A 9 -2.06 9.95 -0.65
C GLY A 9 -2.33 10.60 0.70
N HIS A 10 -2.92 11.80 0.68
CA HIS A 10 -3.29 12.56 1.87
C HIS A 10 -2.09 12.86 2.79
N GLY A 11 -2.34 13.38 3.99
CA GLY A 11 -1.32 13.68 5.00
C GLY A 11 -1.56 15.01 5.68
N GLY A 12 -0.94 15.22 6.83
CA GLY A 12 -1.09 16.44 7.62
C GLY A 12 -2.54 16.73 7.96
N SER A 13 -3.05 17.85 7.47
CA SER A 13 -4.44 18.30 7.68
C SER A 13 -5.48 17.52 6.86
N ASP A 14 -5.07 16.86 5.77
CA ASP A 14 -5.93 16.01 4.94
C ASP A 14 -5.85 14.55 5.41
N SER A 15 -6.88 14.09 6.10
CA SER A 15 -6.99 12.72 6.59
C SER A 15 -7.30 11.69 5.51
N GLY A 16 -7.81 12.12 4.34
CA GLY A 16 -8.51 11.23 3.42
C GLY A 16 -9.78 10.66 4.05
N ALA A 17 -10.23 9.52 3.58
CA ALA A 17 -11.39 8.85 4.12
C ALA A 17 -11.12 8.27 5.52
N VAL A 18 -12.14 8.35 6.40
CA VAL A 18 -12.03 7.90 7.79
C VAL A 18 -13.28 7.13 8.19
N LYS A 19 -13.12 5.87 8.61
CA LYS A 19 -14.16 5.09 9.28
C LYS A 19 -13.55 4.00 10.15
N TYR A 20 -13.26 2.82 9.61
CA TYR A 20 -12.57 1.74 10.34
C TYR A 20 -11.06 1.98 10.39
N LEU A 21 -10.53 2.64 9.36
CA LEU A 21 -9.13 3.07 9.23
C LEU A 21 -9.09 4.56 8.87
N VAL A 22 -7.93 5.18 9.09
CA VAL A 22 -7.62 6.52 8.60
C VAL A 22 -6.74 6.38 7.36
N GLU A 23 -7.22 6.84 6.22
CA GLU A 23 -6.57 6.59 4.93
C GLU A 23 -5.14 7.10 4.89
N LYS A 24 -4.86 8.34 5.32
CA LYS A 24 -3.50 8.89 5.31
C LYS A 24 -2.48 8.06 6.08
N ASP A 25 -2.92 7.37 7.15
CA ASP A 25 -2.03 6.61 8.02
C ASP A 25 -1.63 5.28 7.38
N ILE A 26 -2.61 4.57 6.79
CA ILE A 26 -2.34 3.31 6.10
C ILE A 26 -1.63 3.54 4.76
N ASN A 27 -1.93 4.64 4.04
CA ASN A 27 -1.18 5.05 2.85
C ASN A 27 0.31 5.21 3.17
N LEU A 28 0.65 5.87 4.27
CA LEU A 28 2.04 6.06 4.68
C LEU A 28 2.73 4.74 5.00
N LYS A 29 2.08 3.84 5.74
CA LYS A 29 2.64 2.54 6.10
C LYS A 29 2.91 1.67 4.87
N MET A 30 1.94 1.61 3.94
CA MET A 30 2.09 0.88 2.67
C MET A 30 3.21 1.47 1.81
N ALA A 31 3.28 2.80 1.71
CA ALA A 31 4.28 3.48 0.92
C ALA A 31 5.70 3.31 1.45
N LEU A 32 5.90 3.34 2.77
CA LEU A 32 7.20 3.08 3.39
C LEU A 32 7.66 1.64 3.13
N ALA A 33 6.78 0.66 3.25
CA ALA A 33 7.11 -0.73 2.96
C ALA A 33 7.44 -0.94 1.47
N CYS A 34 6.70 -0.30 0.57
CA CYS A 34 6.98 -0.31 -0.87
C CYS A 34 8.35 0.32 -1.18
N HIS A 35 8.63 1.49 -0.61
CA HIS A 35 9.91 2.18 -0.75
C HIS A 35 11.09 1.31 -0.33
N ASP A 36 11.02 0.74 0.88
CA ASP A 36 12.13 -0.04 1.43
C ASP A 36 12.36 -1.34 0.63
N TYR A 37 11.27 -1.98 0.18
CA TYR A 37 11.37 -3.16 -0.67
C TYR A 37 12.01 -2.86 -2.03
N LEU A 38 11.58 -1.81 -2.72
CA LEU A 38 12.16 -1.39 -4.00
C LEU A 38 13.63 -1.00 -3.86
N LYS A 39 13.99 -0.27 -2.80
CA LYS A 39 15.39 0.06 -2.51
C LYS A 39 16.24 -1.19 -2.31
N SER A 40 15.74 -2.17 -1.57
CA SER A 40 16.45 -3.44 -1.36
C SER A 40 16.62 -4.26 -2.64
N ALA A 41 15.74 -4.06 -3.62
CA ALA A 41 15.85 -4.63 -4.97
C ALA A 41 16.78 -3.85 -5.92
N GLY A 42 17.44 -2.79 -5.44
CA GLY A 42 18.36 -1.98 -6.24
C GLY A 42 17.67 -0.96 -7.15
N VAL A 43 16.43 -0.58 -6.87
CA VAL A 43 15.73 0.49 -7.57
C VAL A 43 16.06 1.83 -6.92
N ASP A 44 16.24 2.88 -7.72
CA ASP A 44 16.34 4.24 -7.20
C ASP A 44 14.92 4.76 -6.91
N VAL A 45 14.65 5.14 -5.66
CA VAL A 45 13.30 5.46 -5.19
C VAL A 45 13.25 6.81 -4.52
N LYS A 46 12.31 7.65 -4.94
CA LYS A 46 11.87 8.84 -4.21
C LYS A 46 10.46 8.67 -3.70
N ILE A 47 10.18 9.21 -2.52
CA ILE A 47 8.89 9.17 -1.86
C ILE A 47 8.46 10.59 -1.45
N SER A 48 7.18 10.92 -1.59
CA SER A 48 6.67 12.28 -1.33
C SER A 48 6.71 12.69 0.14
N ARG A 49 6.49 11.75 1.05
CA ARG A 49 6.56 11.95 2.51
C ARG A 49 6.93 10.66 3.23
N ILE A 50 7.67 10.80 4.33
CA ILE A 50 8.04 9.68 5.23
C ILE A 50 7.49 9.86 6.65
N ILE A 51 6.77 10.95 6.87
CA ILE A 51 6.07 11.30 8.12
C ILE A 51 4.67 11.81 7.76
N ASP A 52 3.83 11.99 8.76
CA ASP A 52 2.53 12.64 8.58
C ASP A 52 2.72 14.15 8.34
N LYS A 53 2.59 14.58 7.09
CA LYS A 53 2.64 15.98 6.64
C LYS A 53 1.82 16.14 5.36
N ASP A 54 1.41 17.37 5.08
CA ASP A 54 0.74 17.72 3.82
C ASP A 54 1.62 17.39 2.61
N SER A 55 0.98 16.92 1.53
CA SER A 55 1.64 16.56 0.26
C SER A 55 0.63 16.72 -0.89
N SER A 56 0.67 17.87 -1.55
CA SER A 56 -0.23 18.19 -2.64
C SER A 56 0.07 17.39 -3.91
N ILE A 57 -0.95 17.21 -4.76
CA ILE A 57 -0.79 16.58 -6.08
C ILE A 57 0.25 17.34 -6.92
N ALA A 58 0.22 18.67 -6.89
CA ALA A 58 1.14 19.50 -7.65
C ALA A 58 2.61 19.28 -7.24
N GLU A 59 2.89 19.18 -5.94
CA GLU A 59 4.23 18.88 -5.42
C GLU A 59 4.68 17.48 -5.83
N LYS A 60 3.81 16.48 -5.73
CA LYS A 60 4.10 15.10 -6.12
C LYS A 60 4.44 15.03 -7.61
N VAL A 61 3.62 15.61 -8.47
CA VAL A 61 3.83 15.66 -9.93
C VAL A 61 5.13 16.38 -10.29
N SER A 62 5.34 17.57 -9.74
CA SER A 62 6.56 18.34 -9.98
C SER A 62 7.82 17.60 -9.57
N ALA A 63 7.79 16.92 -8.42
CA ALA A 63 8.92 16.14 -7.91
C ALA A 63 9.21 14.91 -8.78
N ALA A 64 8.18 14.21 -9.26
CA ALA A 64 8.30 13.05 -10.13
C ALA A 64 8.91 13.45 -11.49
N ASN A 65 8.34 14.49 -12.14
CA ASN A 65 8.75 14.98 -13.45
C ASN A 65 10.17 15.54 -13.41
N SER A 66 10.47 16.45 -12.46
CA SER A 66 11.79 17.05 -12.33
C SER A 66 12.91 16.04 -12.05
N TRP A 67 12.57 14.93 -11.38
CA TRP A 67 13.54 13.88 -11.11
C TRP A 67 13.72 12.91 -12.28
N GLY A 68 12.80 12.93 -13.23
CA GLY A 68 12.80 12.03 -14.39
C GLY A 68 12.59 10.58 -13.96
N ALA A 69 11.49 10.31 -13.23
CA ALA A 69 11.14 8.96 -12.86
C ALA A 69 10.74 8.13 -14.09
N ASP A 70 11.01 6.82 -14.06
CA ASP A 70 10.59 5.88 -15.12
C ASP A 70 9.15 5.42 -14.90
N LEU A 71 8.72 5.32 -13.64
CA LEU A 71 7.36 4.99 -13.21
C LEU A 71 6.97 5.85 -12.00
N ALA A 72 5.67 6.14 -11.85
CA ALA A 72 5.13 6.80 -10.68
C ALA A 72 3.91 6.05 -10.13
N ILE A 73 3.82 5.94 -8.80
CA ILE A 73 2.69 5.31 -8.10
C ILE A 73 2.21 6.27 -7.03
N ASP A 74 0.93 6.60 -6.99
CA ASP A 74 0.31 7.29 -5.84
C ASP A 74 -0.49 6.28 -5.02
N ILE A 75 -0.13 6.10 -3.77
CA ILE A 75 -0.70 5.07 -2.91
C ILE A 75 -1.84 5.67 -2.12
N HIS A 76 -3.03 5.16 -2.37
CA HIS A 76 -4.31 5.50 -1.78
C HIS A 76 -5.06 4.26 -1.31
N ASN A 77 -6.13 4.48 -0.55
CA ASN A 77 -7.13 3.51 -0.18
C ASN A 77 -8.53 4.10 -0.36
N ASN A 78 -9.47 3.25 -0.72
CA ASN A 78 -10.78 3.63 -1.22
C ASN A 78 -11.79 3.88 -0.09
N ALA A 79 -12.93 4.48 -0.47
CA ALA A 79 -14.14 4.60 0.34
C ALA A 79 -15.38 4.59 -0.57
N GLY A 80 -16.55 4.33 0.03
CA GLY A 80 -17.82 4.23 -0.69
C GLY A 80 -18.50 2.87 -0.52
N GLY A 81 -18.12 2.10 0.51
CA GLY A 81 -18.76 0.84 0.91
C GLY A 81 -18.44 -0.34 -0.02
N GLY A 82 -17.46 -0.21 -0.91
CA GLY A 82 -17.00 -1.31 -1.76
C GLY A 82 -16.16 -2.36 -0.99
N ASP A 83 -15.69 -3.37 -1.71
CA ASP A 83 -14.82 -4.43 -1.21
C ASP A 83 -13.81 -4.80 -2.30
N GLY A 84 -12.52 -4.81 -1.97
CA GLY A 84 -11.44 -5.23 -2.86
C GLY A 84 -10.68 -4.10 -3.57
N ALA A 85 -9.50 -4.44 -4.07
CA ALA A 85 -8.54 -3.51 -4.63
C ALA A 85 -8.87 -3.06 -6.05
N GLU A 86 -8.56 -1.81 -6.33
CA GLU A 86 -8.60 -1.19 -7.66
C GLU A 86 -7.25 -0.52 -7.94
N VAL A 87 -6.86 -0.44 -9.22
CA VAL A 87 -5.70 0.36 -9.62
C VAL A 87 -6.08 1.19 -10.84
N TYR A 88 -6.00 2.50 -10.71
CA TYR A 88 -6.29 3.43 -11.80
C TYR A 88 -5.04 3.70 -12.64
N HIS A 89 -5.20 3.71 -13.96
CA HIS A 89 -4.16 4.04 -14.92
C HIS A 89 -4.68 5.01 -16.00
N SER A 90 -3.78 5.57 -16.81
CA SER A 90 -4.17 6.44 -17.91
C SER A 90 -5.01 5.71 -18.96
N ILE A 91 -5.96 6.43 -19.57
CA ILE A 91 -6.72 5.96 -20.74
C ILE A 91 -5.83 5.54 -21.92
N VAL A 92 -4.60 6.05 -21.96
CA VAL A 92 -3.61 5.67 -23.00
C VAL A 92 -3.21 4.20 -22.88
N GLY A 93 -3.36 3.60 -21.68
CA GLY A 93 -3.00 2.20 -21.44
C GLY A 93 -1.49 1.97 -21.38
N GLY A 94 -0.98 1.10 -22.23
CA GLY A 94 0.46 0.84 -22.34
C GLY A 94 1.11 0.33 -21.03
N THR A 95 2.24 0.93 -20.66
CA THR A 95 2.99 0.56 -19.46
C THR A 95 2.22 0.86 -18.17
N GLY A 96 1.41 1.92 -18.13
CA GLY A 96 0.55 2.24 -16.98
C GLY A 96 -0.46 1.13 -16.70
N LYS A 97 -1.14 0.64 -17.75
CA LYS A 97 -2.06 -0.51 -17.61
C LYS A 97 -1.34 -1.78 -17.17
N ARG A 98 -0.18 -2.08 -17.76
CA ARG A 98 0.60 -3.25 -17.36
C ARG A 98 1.07 -3.16 -15.90
N LEU A 99 1.43 -1.96 -15.42
CA LEU A 99 1.77 -1.72 -14.02
C LEU A 99 0.56 -1.99 -13.11
N ALA A 100 -0.61 -1.47 -13.48
CA ALA A 100 -1.84 -1.70 -12.74
C ALA A 100 -2.19 -3.21 -12.64
N ASP A 101 -2.15 -3.92 -13.77
CA ASP A 101 -2.44 -5.37 -13.83
C ASP A 101 -1.42 -6.16 -12.97
N ASN A 102 -0.14 -5.81 -13.00
CA ASN A 102 0.88 -6.48 -12.22
C ASN A 102 0.69 -6.25 -10.71
N ILE A 103 0.33 -5.04 -10.29
CA ILE A 103 0.04 -4.74 -8.88
C ILE A 103 -1.18 -5.53 -8.40
N LEU A 104 -2.27 -5.55 -9.18
CA LEU A 104 -3.48 -6.31 -8.84
C LEU A 104 -3.20 -7.81 -8.72
N CYS A 105 -2.39 -8.37 -9.61
CA CYS A 105 -1.96 -9.76 -9.51
C CYS A 105 -1.20 -10.06 -8.19
N GLU A 106 -0.42 -9.11 -7.68
CA GLU A 106 0.26 -9.28 -6.39
C GLU A 106 -0.70 -9.08 -5.20
N PHE A 107 -1.71 -8.21 -5.32
CA PHE A 107 -2.78 -8.10 -4.31
C PHE A 107 -3.59 -9.39 -4.19
N GLU A 108 -3.94 -10.01 -5.32
CA GLU A 108 -4.64 -11.30 -5.33
C GLU A 108 -3.83 -12.39 -4.62
N LYS A 109 -2.49 -12.42 -4.80
CA LYS A 109 -1.60 -13.41 -4.14
C LYS A 109 -1.55 -13.27 -2.62
N ILE A 110 -1.80 -12.08 -2.09
CA ILE A 110 -1.88 -11.87 -0.64
C ILE A 110 -3.30 -12.06 -0.08
N GLY A 111 -4.24 -12.46 -0.94
CA GLY A 111 -5.63 -12.80 -0.56
C GLY A 111 -6.61 -11.63 -0.62
N GLN A 112 -6.23 -10.52 -1.24
CA GLN A 112 -7.15 -9.41 -1.47
C GLN A 112 -8.04 -9.67 -2.69
N ASN A 113 -9.33 -9.35 -2.58
CA ASN A 113 -10.22 -9.32 -3.73
C ASN A 113 -9.77 -8.23 -4.71
N VAL A 114 -9.86 -8.49 -6.02
CA VAL A 114 -9.47 -7.50 -7.01
C VAL A 114 -10.67 -7.09 -7.88
N ARG A 115 -10.87 -5.79 -8.05
CA ARG A 115 -11.94 -5.20 -8.85
C ARG A 115 -11.44 -4.77 -10.24
N GLY A 116 -10.14 -4.96 -10.50
CA GLY A 116 -9.51 -4.75 -11.79
C GLY A 116 -8.82 -3.39 -11.97
N ALA A 117 -8.05 -3.32 -13.06
CA ALA A 117 -7.45 -2.09 -13.52
C ALA A 117 -8.53 -1.18 -14.14
N LYS A 118 -8.50 0.10 -13.79
CA LYS A 118 -9.54 1.06 -14.14
C LYS A 118 -8.99 2.34 -14.77
N THR A 119 -9.83 2.98 -15.54
CA THR A 119 -9.63 4.35 -16.00
C THR A 119 -10.80 5.21 -15.51
N LYS A 120 -10.55 6.47 -15.26
CA LYS A 120 -11.60 7.45 -14.96
C LYS A 120 -11.36 8.70 -15.80
N LEU A 121 -12.40 9.11 -16.51
CA LEU A 121 -12.36 10.24 -17.43
C LEU A 121 -13.16 11.42 -16.91
N GLU A 122 -12.68 12.59 -17.23
CA GLU A 122 -13.40 13.85 -17.13
C GLU A 122 -13.04 14.72 -18.32
N ASN A 123 -14.05 15.20 -19.06
CA ASN A 123 -13.87 16.04 -20.25
C ASN A 123 -12.92 15.44 -21.30
N GLY A 124 -12.94 14.10 -21.48
CA GLY A 124 -12.13 13.39 -22.47
C GLY A 124 -10.65 13.16 -22.06
N THR A 125 -10.26 13.54 -20.86
CA THR A 125 -8.91 13.34 -20.32
C THR A 125 -8.94 12.51 -19.04
N ASP A 126 -7.79 12.04 -18.57
CA ASP A 126 -7.67 11.38 -17.27
C ASP A 126 -8.16 12.29 -16.15
N TYR A 127 -9.08 11.80 -15.33
CA TYR A 127 -9.65 12.53 -14.20
C TYR A 127 -8.58 12.89 -13.15
N PHE A 128 -7.76 11.89 -12.78
CA PHE A 128 -6.78 12.06 -11.71
C PHE A 128 -5.59 12.90 -12.15
N GLY A 129 -5.38 14.02 -11.47
CA GLY A 129 -4.29 14.95 -11.77
C GLY A 129 -2.90 14.30 -11.71
N PHE A 130 -2.67 13.38 -10.76
CA PHE A 130 -1.41 12.65 -10.68
C PHE A 130 -1.12 11.84 -11.94
N ILE A 131 -2.12 11.14 -12.50
CA ILE A 131 -1.96 10.35 -13.74
C ILE A 131 -1.82 11.27 -14.96
N ARG A 132 -2.63 12.33 -15.03
CA ARG A 132 -2.69 13.23 -16.19
C ARG A 132 -1.46 14.10 -16.38
N LEU A 133 -0.82 14.52 -15.26
CA LEU A 133 0.19 15.58 -15.28
C LEU A 133 1.62 15.04 -15.08
N THR A 134 1.79 13.76 -14.80
CA THR A 134 3.12 13.12 -14.78
C THR A 134 3.57 12.75 -16.19
N ASP A 135 4.87 12.93 -16.46
CA ASP A 135 5.48 12.68 -17.79
C ASP A 135 5.74 11.19 -18.04
N MET A 136 5.74 10.38 -16.99
CA MET A 136 5.97 8.93 -17.05
C MET A 136 4.68 8.16 -16.84
N PRO A 137 4.65 6.84 -17.16
CA PRO A 137 3.52 5.98 -16.80
C PRO A 137 3.27 6.03 -15.30
N ALA A 138 2.05 6.41 -14.92
CA ALA A 138 1.63 6.57 -13.53
C ALA A 138 0.35 5.78 -13.23
N VAL A 139 0.22 5.34 -11.98
CA VAL A 139 -0.98 4.69 -11.45
C VAL A 139 -1.34 5.24 -10.08
N ILE A 140 -2.62 5.08 -9.71
CA ILE A 140 -3.11 5.27 -8.34
C ILE A 140 -3.60 3.92 -7.84
N THR A 141 -3.09 3.46 -6.70
CA THR A 141 -3.58 2.24 -6.06
C THR A 141 -4.67 2.58 -5.05
N GLU A 142 -5.70 1.74 -5.02
CA GLU A 142 -6.78 1.76 -4.05
C GLU A 142 -6.86 0.35 -3.45
N ALA A 143 -6.04 0.10 -2.42
CA ALA A 143 -5.74 -1.25 -1.98
C ALA A 143 -6.86 -1.89 -1.15
N VAL A 144 -7.54 -1.11 -0.31
CA VAL A 144 -8.67 -1.53 0.53
C VAL A 144 -9.71 -0.42 0.62
N PHE A 145 -10.96 -0.77 0.95
CA PHE A 145 -11.99 0.20 1.31
C PHE A 145 -11.96 0.44 2.82
N VAL A 146 -11.56 1.63 3.26
CA VAL A 146 -11.43 1.99 4.68
C VAL A 146 -12.76 1.99 5.43
N ASP A 147 -13.87 2.07 4.70
CA ASP A 147 -15.23 2.12 5.22
C ASP A 147 -15.99 0.79 5.12
N ASN A 148 -15.36 -0.28 4.63
CA ASN A 148 -15.85 -1.65 4.67
C ASN A 148 -15.11 -2.42 5.79
N GLU A 149 -15.84 -3.01 6.74
CA GLU A 149 -15.25 -3.63 7.92
C GLU A 149 -14.36 -4.83 7.58
N SER A 150 -14.78 -5.66 6.63
CA SER A 150 -14.00 -6.85 6.25
C SER A 150 -12.77 -6.52 5.43
N ASP A 151 -12.85 -5.51 4.57
CA ASP A 151 -11.76 -5.07 3.73
C ASP A 151 -10.73 -4.30 4.55
N ALA A 152 -11.17 -3.35 5.37
CA ALA A 152 -10.32 -2.61 6.31
C ALA A 152 -9.56 -3.54 7.28
N ALA A 153 -10.18 -4.66 7.69
CA ALA A 153 -9.52 -5.65 8.54
C ALA A 153 -8.32 -6.36 7.89
N GLN A 154 -8.09 -6.20 6.60
CA GLN A 154 -6.92 -6.71 5.90
C GLN A 154 -5.70 -5.77 5.97
N ALA A 155 -5.89 -4.53 6.45
CA ALA A 155 -4.86 -3.50 6.54
C ALA A 155 -4.86 -2.79 7.92
N ASP A 156 -5.36 -3.43 8.98
CA ASP A 156 -5.46 -2.82 10.31
C ASP A 156 -4.21 -2.96 11.17
N THR A 157 -3.23 -3.76 10.75
CA THR A 157 -1.93 -3.91 11.41
C THR A 157 -0.78 -3.41 10.53
N ASP A 158 0.34 -3.06 11.16
CA ASP A 158 1.55 -2.64 10.42
C ASP A 158 2.05 -3.76 9.49
N ALA A 159 1.92 -5.02 9.89
CA ALA A 159 2.34 -6.16 9.06
C ALA A 159 1.46 -6.34 7.82
N GLU A 160 0.17 -6.10 7.93
CA GLU A 160 -0.77 -6.17 6.81
C GLU A 160 -0.56 -4.98 5.85
N CYS A 161 -0.43 -3.76 6.37
CA CYS A 161 -0.04 -2.62 5.54
C CYS A 161 1.28 -2.87 4.80
N ALA A 162 2.28 -3.46 5.48
CA ALA A 162 3.55 -3.81 4.84
C ALA A 162 3.37 -4.87 3.74
N ALA A 163 2.48 -5.84 3.92
CA ALA A 163 2.19 -6.84 2.88
C ALA A 163 1.64 -6.20 1.60
N PHE A 164 0.73 -5.22 1.72
CA PHE A 164 0.24 -4.43 0.57
C PHE A 164 1.36 -3.61 -0.07
N GLY A 165 2.18 -2.91 0.72
CA GLY A 165 3.32 -2.14 0.20
C GLY A 165 4.31 -3.01 -0.57
N ILE A 166 4.64 -4.20 -0.05
CA ILE A 166 5.50 -5.19 -0.72
C ILE A 166 4.83 -5.72 -2.01
N ALA A 167 3.52 -5.95 -2.00
CA ALA A 167 2.79 -6.37 -3.19
C ALA A 167 2.86 -5.30 -4.30
N ILE A 168 2.68 -4.02 -3.95
CA ILE A 168 2.88 -2.91 -4.89
C ILE A 168 4.31 -2.94 -5.47
N ALA A 169 5.32 -3.06 -4.61
CA ALA A 169 6.71 -3.11 -5.04
C ALA A 169 7.00 -4.26 -6.01
N LYS A 170 6.47 -5.45 -5.76
CA LYS A 170 6.60 -6.61 -6.65
C LYS A 170 5.94 -6.38 -8.01
N GLY A 171 4.76 -5.75 -8.05
CA GLY A 171 4.12 -5.33 -9.28
C GLY A 171 4.97 -4.36 -10.10
N VAL A 172 5.65 -3.43 -9.43
CA VAL A 172 6.62 -2.50 -10.03
C VAL A 172 7.83 -3.25 -10.59
N LEU A 173 8.48 -4.11 -9.79
CA LEU A 173 9.64 -4.89 -10.25
C LEU A 173 9.30 -5.72 -11.48
N ARG A 174 8.16 -6.40 -11.46
CA ARG A 174 7.68 -7.16 -12.60
C ARG A 174 7.46 -6.31 -13.85
N THR A 175 6.94 -5.09 -13.68
CA THR A 175 6.72 -4.15 -14.78
C THR A 175 8.04 -3.67 -15.39
N LEU A 176 9.06 -3.45 -14.56
CA LEU A 176 10.41 -3.05 -14.96
C LEU A 176 11.27 -4.20 -15.51
N GLY A 177 10.81 -5.45 -15.40
CA GLY A 177 11.59 -6.64 -15.76
C GLY A 177 12.76 -6.89 -14.82
N ILE A 178 12.70 -6.39 -13.59
CA ILE A 178 13.72 -6.59 -12.55
C ILE A 178 13.35 -7.87 -11.77
N ALA A 179 14.31 -8.79 -11.64
CA ALA A 179 14.11 -9.99 -10.87
C ALA A 179 13.89 -9.66 -9.39
N ASP A 180 12.86 -10.27 -8.79
CA ASP A 180 12.59 -10.16 -7.37
C ASP A 180 13.56 -11.05 -6.57
N ASN A 181 14.81 -10.60 -6.51
CA ASN A 181 15.88 -11.25 -5.76
C ASN A 181 16.03 -10.66 -4.35
N VAL A 182 15.01 -9.95 -3.88
CA VAL A 182 15.00 -9.46 -2.50
C VAL A 182 15.02 -10.67 -1.58
N VAL A 183 16.23 -11.03 -1.15
CA VAL A 183 16.38 -11.91 0.01
C VAL A 183 15.57 -11.24 1.10
N LYS A 184 14.46 -11.86 1.54
CA LYS A 184 13.78 -11.41 2.77
C LYS A 184 14.90 -11.10 3.75
N PRO A 185 14.99 -9.88 4.31
CA PRO A 185 15.98 -9.65 5.34
C PRO A 185 15.76 -10.82 6.31
N SER A 186 16.74 -11.71 6.38
CA SER A 186 16.83 -12.58 7.53
C SER A 186 16.77 -11.58 8.66
N THR A 187 15.69 -11.60 9.43
CA THR A 187 15.57 -10.81 10.66
C THR A 187 16.96 -10.79 11.25
N PRO A 188 17.58 -9.61 11.46
CA PRO A 188 18.91 -9.58 12.04
C PRO A 188 18.83 -10.50 13.24
N SER A 189 19.66 -11.52 13.27
CA SER A 189 19.72 -12.46 14.39
C SER A 189 20.23 -11.65 15.57
N LYS A 190 19.34 -10.88 16.18
CA LYS A 190 19.50 -10.45 17.54
C LYS A 190 19.75 -11.75 18.32
N PRO A 191 20.79 -11.84 19.14
CA PRO A 191 21.08 -13.06 19.87
C PRO A 191 19.76 -13.57 20.46
N ALA A 192 19.46 -14.82 20.25
CA ALA A 192 18.15 -15.42 20.50
C ALA A 192 17.70 -15.10 21.93
N GLN A 193 16.94 -14.02 22.04
CA GLN A 193 16.30 -13.70 23.30
C GLN A 193 15.14 -14.68 23.42
N THR A 194 15.18 -15.56 24.40
CA THR A 194 14.09 -16.50 24.66
C THR A 194 12.82 -15.68 24.95
N ILE A 195 11.91 -15.64 23.98
CA ILE A 195 10.65 -14.92 24.13
C ILE A 195 9.59 -15.92 24.55
N TYR A 196 9.05 -15.73 25.74
CA TYR A 196 7.86 -16.48 26.18
C TYR A 196 6.61 -15.74 25.72
N ARG A 197 5.76 -16.43 24.97
CA ARG A 197 4.49 -15.90 24.49
C ARG A 197 3.35 -16.47 25.34
N VAL A 198 2.49 -15.60 25.86
CA VAL A 198 1.25 -15.99 26.54
C VAL A 198 0.13 -15.84 25.53
N GLN A 199 -0.51 -16.96 25.17
CA GLN A 199 -1.68 -16.96 24.30
C GLN A 199 -2.94 -16.81 25.16
N VAL A 200 -3.71 -15.74 24.93
CA VAL A 200 -4.92 -15.42 25.70
C VAL A 200 -6.23 -15.77 24.99
N GLY A 201 -6.15 -16.32 23.76
CA GLY A 201 -7.31 -16.79 23.01
C GLY A 201 -6.94 -17.35 21.65
N ALA A 202 -7.80 -18.23 21.11
CA ALA A 202 -7.75 -18.72 19.75
C ALA A 202 -9.16 -18.67 19.16
N TYR A 203 -9.31 -18.08 18.00
CA TYR A 203 -10.59 -17.85 17.35
C TYR A 203 -10.54 -18.28 15.89
N THR A 204 -11.59 -18.93 15.41
CA THR A 204 -11.79 -19.21 13.99
C THR A 204 -12.28 -17.99 13.22
N ASN A 205 -12.91 -17.04 13.91
CA ASN A 205 -13.36 -15.76 13.35
C ASN A 205 -12.41 -14.64 13.81
N ARG A 206 -11.77 -13.98 12.84
CA ARG A 206 -10.79 -12.90 13.08
C ARG A 206 -11.39 -11.72 13.87
N SER A 207 -12.66 -11.37 13.63
CA SER A 207 -13.32 -10.26 14.34
C SER A 207 -13.42 -10.51 15.86
N ASN A 208 -13.54 -11.75 16.30
CA ASN A 208 -13.54 -12.09 17.72
C ASN A 208 -12.16 -11.95 18.35
N ALA A 209 -11.09 -12.29 17.60
CA ALA A 209 -9.71 -12.03 18.03
C ALA A 209 -9.46 -10.53 18.19
N ILE A 210 -9.91 -9.71 17.23
CA ILE A 210 -9.81 -8.26 17.27
C ILE A 210 -10.55 -7.67 18.47
N LYS A 211 -11.76 -8.12 18.76
CA LYS A 211 -12.53 -7.67 19.95
C LYS A 211 -11.76 -7.91 21.25
N LEU A 212 -11.17 -9.10 21.41
CA LEU A 212 -10.36 -9.39 22.59
C LEU A 212 -9.08 -8.54 22.62
N ALA A 213 -8.39 -8.38 21.50
CA ALA A 213 -7.18 -7.55 21.41
C ALA A 213 -7.48 -6.10 21.82
N LYS A 214 -8.55 -5.49 21.29
CA LYS A 214 -8.98 -4.13 21.68
C LYS A 214 -9.25 -4.03 23.19
N LYS A 215 -9.94 -5.02 23.78
CA LYS A 215 -10.22 -5.05 25.23
C LYS A 215 -8.92 -5.14 26.04
N LEU A 216 -7.95 -5.95 25.63
CA LEU A 216 -6.68 -6.09 26.31
C LEU A 216 -5.82 -4.82 26.18
N ASN A 217 -5.80 -4.20 24.98
CA ASN A 217 -5.10 -2.95 24.75
C ASN A 217 -5.65 -1.80 25.61
N SER A 218 -6.99 -1.75 25.82
CA SER A 218 -7.61 -0.71 26.66
C SER A 218 -7.27 -0.81 28.14
N ILE A 219 -6.75 -1.94 28.59
CA ILE A 219 -6.28 -2.18 29.97
C ILE A 219 -4.75 -2.28 30.07
N GLY A 220 -4.04 -1.82 29.02
CA GLY A 220 -2.58 -1.64 29.04
C GLY A 220 -1.74 -2.80 28.51
N TYR A 221 -2.33 -3.87 28.02
CA TYR A 221 -1.59 -4.98 27.39
C TYR A 221 -1.40 -4.74 25.89
N LYS A 222 -0.16 -4.71 25.42
CA LYS A 222 0.11 -4.74 23.96
C LYS A 222 -0.19 -6.13 23.43
N THR A 223 -1.08 -6.22 22.44
CA THR A 223 -1.48 -7.49 21.84
C THR A 223 -1.02 -7.61 20.41
N LEU A 224 -0.79 -8.86 19.98
CA LEU A 224 -0.48 -9.23 18.61
C LEU A 224 -1.44 -10.35 18.19
N ILE A 225 -2.14 -10.17 17.07
CA ILE A 225 -2.95 -11.21 16.47
C ILE A 225 -2.08 -11.97 15.47
N VAL A 226 -1.91 -13.27 15.70
CA VAL A 226 -1.11 -14.14 14.84
C VAL A 226 -2.05 -15.14 14.17
N LYS A 227 -2.01 -15.24 12.83
CA LYS A 227 -2.73 -16.31 12.12
C LYS A 227 -2.02 -17.63 12.40
N GLY A 228 -2.66 -18.50 13.17
CA GLY A 228 -2.17 -19.86 13.44
C GLY A 228 -2.50 -20.79 12.28
N GLY A 229 -1.52 -21.57 11.80
CA GLY A 229 -1.76 -22.79 11.05
C GLY A 229 -2.10 -23.94 12.03
N LYS A 230 -2.81 -24.99 11.54
CA LYS A 230 -2.96 -26.27 12.24
C LYS A 230 -1.62 -26.94 12.41
#